data_73c3911ca4fc9b45ec8afaa234e2ddcd
#
_entry.id   73c3911ca4fc9b45ec8afaa234e2ddcd
#
_cell.length_a   1.000
_cell.length_b   1.000
_cell.length_c   1.000
_cell.angle_alpha   90.00
_cell.angle_beta   90.00
_cell.angle_gamma   90.00
#
_symmetry.space_group_name_H-M   'P 1'
#
loop_
_entity.id
_entity.type
_entity.pdbx_description
1 polymer ?
#
loop_
_entity_poly.entity_id
_entity_poly.type
_entity_poly.pdbx_seq_one_letter_code
_entity_poly.pdbx_strand_id
1 'polypeptide(L)'
;MNIGFDGKRVIQNFTGLGNYGRYLLNTLARFYPQHQYSVFTSKPLEGFNELKNYPSVHFKHPQKQVSSSLWRSFGIVNDLKKATIDLYHGLSNELPFGLKKAGIPSVVTIHDLIFLRYPDYYPFFDRKIYEYKFRYAAEHADKIIAISEQTKTDLMHYFQISESRIEVIYQNCDPSFLLKADESEKLRIRTAYHLPQKYLLNVGTIETRKNALLIV
;
A
#
# COMPACT_ATOMS: atom_id res chain seq x y z
N MET A 1 2.58 -7.26 20.33
CA MET A 1 3.56 -7.29 19.20
C MET A 1 3.86 -5.88 18.76
N ASN A 2 5.09 -5.65 18.32
CA ASN A 2 5.50 -4.41 17.65
C ASN A 2 5.60 -4.66 16.14
N ILE A 3 4.70 -4.09 15.35
CA ILE A 3 4.57 -4.34 13.92
C ILE A 3 5.13 -3.14 13.15
N GLY A 4 6.12 -3.39 12.28
CA GLY A 4 6.76 -2.38 11.46
C GLY A 4 6.11 -2.27 10.08
N PHE A 5 5.96 -1.05 9.57
CA PHE A 5 5.37 -0.77 8.24
C PHE A 5 6.23 0.17 7.41
N ASP A 6 6.24 -0.03 6.08
CA ASP A 6 6.77 0.97 5.15
C ASP A 6 5.81 2.17 5.05
N GLY A 7 6.24 3.30 5.57
CA GLY A 7 5.46 4.55 5.58
C GLY A 7 5.44 5.32 4.27
N LYS A 8 6.24 4.96 3.26
CA LYS A 8 6.34 5.75 2.01
C LYS A 8 4.97 6.01 1.38
N ARG A 9 4.18 4.96 1.17
CA ARG A 9 2.86 5.11 0.54
C ARG A 9 1.85 5.71 1.50
N VAL A 10 1.90 5.35 2.76
CA VAL A 10 1.02 5.90 3.80
C VAL A 10 1.08 7.43 3.83
N ILE A 11 2.28 8.00 3.74
CA ILE A 11 2.52 9.43 3.95
C ILE A 11 2.58 10.24 2.64
N GLN A 12 3.13 9.65 1.57
CA GLN A 12 3.45 10.39 0.35
C GLN A 12 2.49 10.10 -0.81
N ASN A 13 1.53 9.18 -0.65
CA ASN A 13 0.66 8.78 -1.73
C ASN A 13 -0.81 9.05 -1.38
N PHE A 14 -1.47 9.87 -2.20
CA PHE A 14 -2.88 10.25 -2.04
C PHE A 14 -3.81 9.41 -2.93
N THR A 15 -3.28 8.40 -3.61
CA THR A 15 -4.06 7.47 -4.45
C THR A 15 -4.35 6.16 -3.71
N GLY A 16 -4.87 5.16 -4.41
CA GLY A 16 -5.31 3.88 -3.84
C GLY A 16 -4.30 3.20 -2.90
N LEU A 17 -3.00 3.18 -3.26
CA LEU A 17 -1.97 2.54 -2.42
C LEU A 17 -1.79 3.25 -1.06
N GLY A 18 -1.87 4.58 -1.05
CA GLY A 18 -1.79 5.34 0.20
C GLY A 18 -3.06 5.19 1.04
N ASN A 19 -4.23 5.21 0.39
CA ASN A 19 -5.52 4.98 1.05
C ASN A 19 -5.57 3.60 1.70
N TYR A 20 -5.11 2.56 0.99
CA TYR A 20 -4.98 1.22 1.56
C TYR A 20 -4.13 1.20 2.84
N GLY A 21 -2.92 1.79 2.78
CA GLY A 21 -2.02 1.79 3.94
C GLY A 21 -2.59 2.55 5.14
N ARG A 22 -3.22 3.70 4.91
CA ARG A 22 -3.90 4.48 5.98
C ARG A 22 -5.09 3.73 6.56
N TYR A 23 -5.94 3.18 5.69
CA TYR A 23 -7.10 2.40 6.12
C TYR A 23 -6.69 1.19 6.98
N LEU A 24 -5.67 0.43 6.53
CA LEU A 24 -5.17 -0.72 7.28
C LEU A 24 -4.64 -0.30 8.67
N LEU A 25 -3.80 0.74 8.73
CA LEU A 25 -3.25 1.24 9.99
C LEU A 25 -4.34 1.75 10.93
N ASN A 26 -5.32 2.53 10.43
CA ASN A 26 -6.46 2.98 11.20
C ASN A 26 -7.27 1.80 11.76
N THR A 27 -7.54 0.79 10.93
CA THR A 27 -8.27 -0.41 11.32
C THR A 27 -7.53 -1.18 12.42
N LEU A 28 -6.24 -1.42 12.22
CA LEU A 28 -5.41 -2.14 13.20
C LEU A 28 -5.31 -1.35 14.53
N ALA A 29 -5.04 -0.06 14.48
CA ALA A 29 -4.93 0.76 15.69
C ALA A 29 -6.25 0.88 16.46
N ARG A 30 -7.38 0.90 15.73
CA ARG A 30 -8.71 0.98 16.34
C ARG A 30 -9.15 -0.33 16.98
N PHE A 31 -8.99 -1.45 16.29
CA PHE A 31 -9.54 -2.74 16.72
C PHE A 31 -8.56 -3.62 17.50
N TYR A 32 -7.25 -3.33 17.37
CA TYR A 32 -6.17 -4.06 18.05
C TYR A 32 -5.19 -3.12 18.76
N PRO A 33 -5.68 -2.22 19.65
CA PRO A 33 -4.86 -1.21 20.31
C PRO A 33 -3.80 -1.77 21.26
N GLN A 34 -3.86 -3.06 21.58
CA GLN A 34 -2.86 -3.78 22.39
C GLN A 34 -1.55 -4.03 21.67
N HIS A 35 -1.48 -3.82 20.36
CA HIS A 35 -0.25 -3.91 19.58
C HIS A 35 0.36 -2.52 19.36
N GLN A 36 1.66 -2.47 19.04
CA GLN A 36 2.35 -1.24 18.66
C GLN A 36 2.61 -1.24 17.16
N TYR A 37 2.40 -0.12 16.49
CA TYR A 37 2.48 0.04 15.04
C TYR A 37 3.54 1.08 14.71
N SER A 38 4.72 0.63 14.29
CA SER A 38 5.86 1.48 13.95
C SER A 38 5.89 1.75 12.44
N VAL A 39 5.61 2.99 12.04
CA VAL A 39 5.58 3.41 10.63
C VAL A 39 6.90 4.07 10.27
N PHE A 40 7.71 3.40 9.46
CA PHE A 40 9.04 3.85 9.05
C PHE A 40 8.97 4.76 7.82
N THR A 41 9.39 6.01 7.96
CA THR A 41 9.32 7.01 6.88
C THR A 41 10.53 7.93 6.89
N SER A 42 11.02 8.28 5.68
CA SER A 42 12.10 9.25 5.50
C SER A 42 11.63 10.70 5.38
N LYS A 43 10.32 10.94 5.34
CA LYS A 43 9.73 12.28 5.21
C LYS A 43 8.86 12.61 6.42
N PRO A 44 8.76 13.90 6.76
CA PRO A 44 7.88 14.34 7.85
C PRO A 44 6.41 14.07 7.52
N LEU A 45 5.61 13.97 8.58
CA LEU A 45 4.17 13.84 8.49
C LEU A 45 3.53 15.22 8.30
N GLU A 46 3.29 15.62 7.09
CA GLU A 46 2.46 16.77 6.79
C GLU A 46 1.06 16.28 6.38
N GLY A 47 0.03 16.75 7.06
CA GLY A 47 -1.37 16.55 6.65
C GLY A 47 -2.07 15.26 7.08
N PHE A 48 -1.45 14.33 7.81
CA PHE A 48 -2.09 13.08 8.25
C PHE A 48 -2.26 13.03 9.77
N ASN A 49 -3.16 13.85 10.30
CA ASN A 49 -3.36 13.95 11.74
C ASN A 49 -4.10 12.75 12.35
N GLU A 50 -4.93 12.04 11.58
CA GLU A 50 -5.75 10.94 12.10
C GLU A 50 -4.91 9.80 12.71
N LEU A 51 -3.87 9.34 12.02
CA LEU A 51 -3.00 8.28 12.54
C LEU A 51 -2.21 8.70 13.79
N LYS A 52 -1.97 10.00 13.96
CA LYS A 52 -1.29 10.54 15.16
C LYS A 52 -2.16 10.47 16.41
N ASN A 53 -3.48 10.36 16.25
CA ASN A 53 -4.41 10.29 17.37
C ASN A 53 -4.42 8.93 18.07
N TYR A 54 -3.79 7.91 17.48
CA TYR A 54 -3.67 6.60 18.11
C TYR A 54 -2.38 6.49 18.93
N PRO A 55 -2.46 6.30 20.25
CA PRO A 55 -1.27 6.12 21.10
C PRO A 55 -0.40 4.91 20.70
N SER A 56 -0.99 3.93 20.02
CA SER A 56 -0.31 2.73 19.54
C SER A 56 0.44 2.92 18.21
N VAL A 57 0.33 4.09 17.55
CA VAL A 57 0.97 4.36 16.25
C VAL A 57 2.18 5.28 16.44
N HIS A 58 3.34 4.83 16.03
CA HIS A 58 4.60 5.55 16.17
C HIS A 58 5.27 5.76 14.81
N PHE A 59 5.66 7.00 14.51
CA PHE A 59 6.41 7.31 13.30
C PHE A 59 7.91 7.29 13.59
N LYS A 60 8.66 6.53 12.81
CA LYS A 60 10.10 6.34 12.93
C LYS A 60 10.82 6.88 11.70
N HIS A 61 11.86 7.67 11.92
CA HIS A 61 12.69 8.24 10.86
C HIS A 61 14.07 7.59 10.81
N PRO A 62 14.74 7.57 9.62
CA PRO A 62 16.10 7.07 9.52
C PRO A 62 17.05 7.83 10.44
N GLN A 63 17.92 7.11 11.14
CA GLN A 63 18.90 7.71 12.04
C GLN A 63 20.06 8.39 11.30
N LYS A 64 20.28 8.03 10.03
CA LYS A 64 21.32 8.61 9.18
C LYS A 64 20.70 9.23 7.94
N GLN A 65 21.24 10.35 7.49
CA GLN A 65 20.87 10.94 6.19
C GLN A 65 21.42 10.06 5.07
N VAL A 66 20.53 9.27 4.49
CA VAL A 66 20.77 8.45 3.28
C VAL A 66 19.60 8.66 2.31
N SER A 67 19.83 8.38 1.03
CA SER A 67 18.73 8.48 0.09
C SER A 67 17.57 7.58 0.53
N SER A 68 16.35 8.10 0.43
CA SER A 68 15.12 7.40 0.86
C SER A 68 14.99 6.03 0.22
N SER A 69 15.40 5.88 -1.05
CA SER A 69 15.34 4.60 -1.77
C SER A 69 16.32 3.58 -1.22
N LEU A 70 17.58 3.98 -1.00
CA LEU A 70 18.61 3.08 -0.44
C LEU A 70 18.30 2.69 0.99
N TRP A 71 17.83 3.65 1.81
CA TRP A 71 17.42 3.34 3.17
C TRP A 71 16.28 2.33 3.22
N ARG A 72 15.22 2.52 2.43
CA ARG A 72 14.09 1.57 2.37
C ARG A 72 14.49 0.19 1.88
N SER A 73 15.44 0.11 0.95
CA SER A 73 15.88 -1.18 0.40
C SER A 73 16.84 -1.94 1.32
N PHE A 74 17.75 -1.23 2.01
CA PHE A 74 18.84 -1.86 2.75
C PHE A 74 19.00 -1.36 4.18
N GLY A 75 18.86 -0.06 4.41
CA GLY A 75 19.14 0.57 5.71
C GLY A 75 18.09 0.34 6.78
N ILE A 76 16.82 0.24 6.36
CA ILE A 76 15.67 0.13 7.27
C ILE A 76 15.76 -1.09 8.19
N VAL A 77 16.37 -2.19 7.74
CA VAL A 77 16.48 -3.43 8.54
C VAL A 77 17.24 -3.20 9.86
N ASN A 78 18.25 -2.33 9.86
CA ASN A 78 18.95 -1.97 11.10
C ASN A 78 18.07 -1.17 12.05
N ASP A 79 17.22 -0.28 11.51
CA ASP A 79 16.29 0.51 12.31
C ASP A 79 15.15 -0.36 12.86
N LEU A 80 14.70 -1.37 12.07
CA LEU A 80 13.74 -2.37 12.51
C LEU A 80 14.28 -3.19 13.69
N LYS A 81 15.54 -3.64 13.63
CA LYS A 81 16.20 -4.36 14.73
C LYS A 81 16.27 -3.52 15.99
N LYS A 82 16.71 -2.26 15.86
CA LYS A 82 16.82 -1.34 17.01
C LYS A 82 15.47 -1.01 17.65
N ALA A 83 14.41 -0.99 16.82
CA ALA A 83 13.04 -0.80 17.29
C ALA A 83 12.38 -2.09 17.80
N THR A 84 13.11 -3.22 17.84
CA THR A 84 12.60 -4.53 18.28
C THR A 84 11.28 -4.91 17.59
N ILE A 85 11.28 -4.84 16.25
CA ILE A 85 10.10 -5.19 15.45
C ILE A 85 9.92 -6.71 15.42
N ASP A 86 8.74 -7.17 15.81
CA ASP A 86 8.36 -8.58 15.83
C ASP A 86 7.89 -9.08 14.46
N LEU A 87 7.28 -8.19 13.65
CA LEU A 87 6.74 -8.48 12.34
C LEU A 87 6.87 -7.25 11.44
N TYR A 88 7.34 -7.41 10.21
CA TYR A 88 7.35 -6.34 9.23
C TYR A 88 6.30 -6.56 8.14
N HIS A 89 5.52 -5.52 7.83
CA HIS A 89 4.52 -5.57 6.76
C HIS A 89 4.86 -4.57 5.64
N GLY A 90 5.25 -5.10 4.48
CA GLY A 90 5.40 -4.32 3.25
C GLY A 90 4.05 -4.04 2.61
N LEU A 91 3.61 -2.79 2.63
CA LEU A 91 2.24 -2.39 2.24
C LEU A 91 2.01 -2.26 0.72
N SER A 92 3.07 -2.27 -0.08
CA SER A 92 2.96 -1.98 -1.51
C SER A 92 4.02 -2.69 -2.34
N ASN A 93 3.85 -3.99 -2.51
CA ASN A 93 4.58 -4.87 -3.43
C ASN A 93 6.10 -4.98 -3.17
N GLU A 94 6.65 -4.37 -2.13
CA GLU A 94 8.08 -4.33 -1.86
C GLU A 94 8.39 -4.76 -0.42
N LEU A 95 9.53 -5.47 -0.25
CA LEU A 95 10.17 -5.74 1.04
C LEU A 95 11.61 -5.23 1.02
N PRO A 96 12.15 -4.77 2.16
CA PRO A 96 13.59 -4.49 2.28
C PRO A 96 14.39 -5.77 2.21
N PHE A 97 15.61 -5.65 1.65
CA PHE A 97 16.53 -6.77 1.57
C PHE A 97 17.08 -7.12 2.97
N GLY A 98 17.11 -8.42 3.27
CA GLY A 98 17.78 -8.92 4.47
C GLY A 98 16.89 -9.15 5.69
N LEU A 99 15.55 -9.02 5.61
CA LEU A 99 14.63 -9.31 6.72
C LEU A 99 14.82 -10.74 7.25
N LYS A 100 14.86 -11.73 6.37
CA LYS A 100 15.06 -13.14 6.74
C LYS A 100 16.38 -13.35 7.49
N LYS A 101 17.48 -12.75 6.99
CA LYS A 101 18.79 -12.79 7.67
C LYS A 101 18.77 -12.07 9.03
N ALA A 102 17.90 -11.08 9.17
CA ALA A 102 17.70 -10.36 10.41
C ALA A 102 16.81 -11.09 11.43
N GLY A 103 16.19 -12.20 11.03
CA GLY A 103 15.24 -12.95 11.87
C GLY A 103 13.91 -12.22 12.07
N ILE A 104 13.54 -11.30 11.18
CA ILE A 104 12.31 -10.53 11.27
C ILE A 104 11.27 -11.16 10.34
N PRO A 105 10.22 -11.79 10.87
CA PRO A 105 9.10 -12.29 10.08
C PRO A 105 8.46 -11.18 9.24
N SER A 106 7.94 -11.54 8.05
CA SER A 106 7.43 -10.55 7.13
C SER A 106 6.15 -10.96 6.42
N VAL A 107 5.28 -9.98 6.23
CA VAL A 107 4.12 -10.03 5.36
C VAL A 107 4.30 -9.00 4.25
N VAL A 108 3.85 -9.31 3.05
CA VAL A 108 3.77 -8.32 1.96
C VAL A 108 2.39 -8.30 1.34
N THR A 109 1.86 -7.11 1.11
CA THR A 109 0.65 -6.95 0.28
C THR A 109 1.05 -6.71 -1.16
N ILE A 110 0.56 -7.57 -2.05
CA ILE A 110 0.71 -7.44 -3.50
C ILE A 110 -0.62 -6.97 -4.08
N HIS A 111 -0.58 -5.81 -4.73
CA HIS A 111 -1.78 -5.18 -5.28
C HIS A 111 -2.11 -5.72 -6.67
N ASP A 112 -1.13 -5.81 -7.54
CA ASP A 112 -1.28 -6.36 -8.88
C ASP A 112 0.07 -6.78 -9.47
N LEU A 113 0.00 -7.52 -10.59
CA LEU A 113 1.13 -7.85 -11.46
C LEU A 113 0.80 -7.46 -12.91
N ILE A 114 0.07 -6.35 -13.09
CA ILE A 114 -0.39 -5.86 -14.40
C ILE A 114 0.77 -5.71 -15.38
N PHE A 115 1.93 -5.26 -14.92
CA PHE A 115 3.14 -5.08 -15.74
C PHE A 115 3.69 -6.39 -16.35
N LEU A 116 3.34 -7.55 -15.79
CA LEU A 116 3.64 -8.86 -16.37
C LEU A 116 2.53 -9.35 -17.29
N ARG A 117 1.26 -9.07 -16.92
CA ARG A 117 0.09 -9.48 -17.67
C ARG A 117 -0.09 -8.67 -18.95
N TYR A 118 0.20 -7.37 -18.89
CA TYR A 118 0.09 -6.43 -20.01
C TYR A 118 1.38 -5.61 -20.16
N PRO A 119 2.46 -6.27 -20.62
CA PRO A 119 3.80 -5.67 -20.65
C PRO A 119 3.91 -4.42 -21.51
N ASP A 120 3.08 -4.29 -22.54
CA ASP A 120 3.11 -3.18 -23.49
C ASP A 120 2.67 -1.83 -22.88
N TYR A 121 2.01 -1.86 -21.72
CA TYR A 121 1.64 -0.64 -20.99
C TYR A 121 2.77 -0.07 -20.11
N TYR A 122 3.93 -0.74 -20.06
CA TYR A 122 5.03 -0.37 -19.18
C TYR A 122 6.36 -0.29 -19.93
N PRO A 123 7.18 0.76 -19.71
CA PRO A 123 8.53 0.82 -20.24
C PRO A 123 9.34 -0.41 -19.83
N PHE A 124 10.18 -0.91 -20.74
CA PHE A 124 10.94 -2.15 -20.53
C PHE A 124 11.77 -2.13 -19.22
N PHE A 125 12.49 -1.04 -18.96
CA PHE A 125 13.33 -0.93 -17.79
C PHE A 125 12.53 -0.89 -16.48
N ASP A 126 11.43 -0.14 -16.45
CA ASP A 126 10.55 -0.07 -15.27
C ASP A 126 9.95 -1.44 -14.97
N ARG A 127 9.51 -2.16 -16.01
CA ARG A 127 9.00 -3.52 -15.88
C ARG A 127 10.01 -4.47 -15.25
N LYS A 128 11.29 -4.41 -15.68
CA LYS A 128 12.37 -5.24 -15.12
C LYS A 128 12.66 -4.92 -13.65
N ILE A 129 12.62 -3.63 -13.29
CA ILE A 129 12.78 -3.20 -11.90
C ILE A 129 11.62 -3.69 -11.04
N TYR A 130 10.37 -3.55 -11.52
CA TYR A 130 9.20 -4.04 -10.81
C TYR A 130 9.21 -5.55 -10.68
N GLU A 131 9.51 -6.28 -11.75
CA GLU A 131 9.62 -7.74 -11.73
C GLU A 131 10.62 -8.20 -10.66
N TYR A 132 11.81 -7.63 -10.64
CA TYR A 132 12.82 -7.97 -9.65
C TYR A 132 12.37 -7.71 -8.21
N LYS A 133 11.84 -6.53 -7.94
CA LYS A 133 11.41 -6.15 -6.58
C LYS A 133 10.20 -6.93 -6.08
N PHE A 134 9.20 -7.11 -6.93
CA PHE A 134 7.96 -7.80 -6.55
C PHE A 134 8.21 -9.30 -6.40
N ARG A 135 9.01 -9.89 -7.30
CA ARG A 135 9.46 -11.27 -7.18
C ARG A 135 10.23 -11.48 -5.88
N TYR A 136 11.23 -10.63 -5.61
CA TYR A 136 11.98 -10.70 -4.36
C TYR A 136 11.04 -10.65 -3.14
N ALA A 137 10.11 -9.70 -3.11
CA ALA A 137 9.16 -9.56 -2.00
C ALA A 137 8.27 -10.80 -1.84
N ALA A 138 7.72 -11.33 -2.94
CA ALA A 138 6.88 -12.53 -2.92
C ALA A 138 7.65 -13.79 -2.52
N GLU A 139 8.89 -13.96 -2.98
CA GLU A 139 9.71 -15.13 -2.65
C GLU A 139 10.17 -15.12 -1.18
N HIS A 140 10.46 -13.95 -0.61
CA HIS A 140 11.08 -13.81 0.71
C HIS A 140 10.11 -13.46 1.85
N ALA A 141 8.87 -13.07 1.57
CA ALA A 141 7.85 -12.90 2.60
C ALA A 141 7.46 -14.24 3.21
N ASP A 142 7.15 -14.28 4.51
CA ASP A 142 6.62 -15.49 5.15
C ASP A 142 5.14 -15.70 4.75
N LYS A 143 4.38 -14.61 4.60
CA LYS A 143 3.01 -14.61 4.07
C LYS A 143 2.79 -13.47 3.09
N ILE A 144 1.92 -13.71 2.12
CA ILE A 144 1.55 -12.74 1.09
C ILE A 144 0.05 -12.46 1.20
N ILE A 145 -0.30 -11.19 1.24
CA ILE A 145 -1.68 -10.75 1.08
C ILE A 145 -1.86 -10.37 -0.39
N ALA A 146 -2.74 -11.07 -1.09
CA ALA A 146 -3.22 -10.69 -2.42
C ALA A 146 -4.54 -9.94 -2.28
N ILE A 147 -4.68 -8.79 -2.94
CA ILE A 147 -5.91 -7.98 -2.81
C ILE A 147 -7.10 -8.51 -3.62
N SER A 148 -6.88 -9.55 -4.42
CA SER A 148 -7.90 -10.20 -5.24
C SER A 148 -7.47 -11.62 -5.63
N GLU A 149 -8.46 -12.44 -6.02
CA GLU A 149 -8.19 -13.76 -6.59
C GLU A 149 -7.34 -13.68 -7.86
N GLN A 150 -7.50 -12.63 -8.67
CA GLN A 150 -6.67 -12.42 -9.84
C GLN A 150 -5.20 -12.21 -9.45
N THR A 151 -4.92 -11.39 -8.43
CA THR A 151 -3.56 -11.17 -7.94
C THR A 151 -2.94 -12.47 -7.39
N LYS A 152 -3.73 -13.30 -6.68
CA LYS A 152 -3.31 -14.62 -6.23
C LYS A 152 -2.92 -15.52 -7.41
N THR A 153 -3.79 -15.60 -8.42
CA THR A 153 -3.55 -16.38 -9.64
C THR A 153 -2.28 -15.91 -10.37
N ASP A 154 -2.09 -14.61 -10.50
CA ASP A 154 -0.91 -14.02 -11.14
C ASP A 154 0.38 -14.32 -10.36
N LEU A 155 0.36 -14.27 -9.02
CA LEU A 155 1.49 -14.67 -8.16
C LEU A 155 1.88 -16.13 -8.35
N MET A 156 0.90 -17.02 -8.39
CA MET A 156 1.13 -18.45 -8.65
C MET A 156 1.67 -18.68 -10.06
N HIS A 157 1.12 -17.98 -11.06
CA HIS A 157 1.51 -18.15 -12.46
C HIS A 157 2.88 -17.56 -12.79
N TYR A 158 3.11 -16.27 -12.48
CA TYR A 158 4.33 -15.57 -12.89
C TYR A 158 5.53 -15.80 -11.96
N PHE A 159 5.27 -15.96 -10.66
CA PHE A 159 6.32 -16.10 -9.67
C PHE A 159 6.41 -17.51 -9.05
N GLN A 160 5.53 -18.43 -9.45
CA GLN A 160 5.50 -19.81 -8.95
C GLN A 160 5.38 -19.88 -7.41
N ILE A 161 4.67 -18.92 -6.82
CA ILE A 161 4.45 -18.91 -5.37
C ILE A 161 3.42 -19.98 -4.98
N SER A 162 3.73 -20.76 -3.94
CA SER A 162 2.80 -21.74 -3.40
C SER A 162 1.54 -21.07 -2.87
N GLU A 163 0.37 -21.63 -3.20
CA GLU A 163 -0.93 -21.16 -2.74
C GLU A 163 -1.01 -21.02 -1.21
N SER A 164 -0.40 -21.95 -0.46
CA SER A 164 -0.39 -21.94 1.01
C SER A 164 0.27 -20.71 1.65
N ARG A 165 1.04 -19.94 0.86
CA ARG A 165 1.67 -18.69 1.30
C ARG A 165 0.84 -17.45 1.01
N ILE A 166 -0.23 -17.59 0.22
CA ILE A 166 -1.03 -16.46 -0.27
C ILE A 166 -2.39 -16.47 0.42
N GLU A 167 -2.74 -15.35 1.03
CA GLU A 167 -4.06 -15.09 1.59
C GLU A 167 -4.75 -14.01 0.78
N VAL A 168 -5.99 -14.23 0.35
CA VAL A 168 -6.77 -13.21 -0.36
C VAL A 168 -7.53 -12.36 0.65
N ILE A 169 -7.18 -11.09 0.73
CA ILE A 169 -7.85 -10.12 1.60
C ILE A 169 -8.28 -8.93 0.73
N TYR A 170 -9.58 -8.82 0.48
CA TYR A 170 -10.14 -7.74 -0.32
C TYR A 170 -9.97 -6.39 0.37
N GLN A 171 -9.74 -5.37 -0.44
CA GLN A 171 -9.69 -3.99 0.05
C GLN A 171 -11.11 -3.47 0.31
N ASN A 172 -11.23 -2.67 1.36
CA ASN A 172 -12.46 -1.94 1.65
C ASN A 172 -12.32 -0.47 1.21
N CYS A 173 -13.43 0.26 1.21
CA CYS A 173 -13.46 1.69 0.97
C CYS A 173 -13.44 2.48 2.30
N ASP A 174 -13.14 3.78 2.21
CA ASP A 174 -13.26 4.68 3.36
C ASP A 174 -14.72 4.69 3.85
N PRO A 175 -14.96 4.64 5.18
CA PRO A 175 -16.31 4.65 5.75
C PRO A 175 -17.17 5.84 5.31
N SER A 176 -16.57 6.97 4.92
CA SER A 176 -17.30 8.13 4.39
C SER A 176 -18.11 7.82 3.12
N PHE A 177 -17.66 6.84 2.32
CA PHE A 177 -18.40 6.39 1.13
C PHE A 177 -19.66 5.57 1.45
N LEU A 178 -19.81 5.12 2.69
CA LEU A 178 -21.02 4.42 3.16
C LEU A 178 -22.09 5.39 3.67
N LEU A 179 -21.73 6.65 3.88
CA LEU A 179 -22.65 7.69 4.34
C LEU A 179 -23.45 8.22 3.14
N LYS A 180 -24.75 8.34 3.31
CA LYS A 180 -25.59 9.04 2.33
C LYS A 180 -25.36 10.55 2.49
N ALA A 181 -24.92 11.20 1.42
CA ALA A 181 -24.93 12.65 1.35
C ALA A 181 -26.38 13.16 1.41
N ASP A 182 -26.60 14.23 2.18
CA ASP A 182 -27.91 14.87 2.19
C ASP A 182 -28.21 15.62 0.87
N GLU A 183 -29.46 15.96 0.64
CA GLU A 183 -29.88 16.59 -0.62
C GLU A 183 -29.32 18.02 -0.76
N SER A 184 -29.08 18.71 0.34
CA SER A 184 -28.51 20.06 0.32
C SER A 184 -27.07 20.04 -0.15
N GLU A 185 -26.28 19.07 0.31
CA GLU A 185 -24.89 18.89 -0.10
C GLU A 185 -24.79 18.43 -1.57
N LYS A 186 -25.68 17.52 -2.00
CA LYS A 186 -25.77 17.14 -3.42
C LYS A 186 -26.07 18.33 -4.32
N LEU A 187 -27.03 19.18 -3.90
CA LEU A 187 -27.36 20.37 -4.66
C LEU A 187 -26.20 21.36 -4.69
N ARG A 188 -25.50 21.57 -3.56
CA ARG A 188 -24.32 22.44 -3.46
C ARG A 188 -23.23 21.99 -4.46
N ILE A 189 -22.91 20.70 -4.48
CA ILE A 189 -21.91 20.13 -5.38
C ILE A 189 -22.35 20.27 -6.84
N ARG A 190 -23.60 19.93 -7.15
CA ARG A 190 -24.13 20.05 -8.51
C ARG A 190 -24.04 21.49 -9.04
N THR A 191 -24.37 22.45 -8.21
CA THR A 191 -24.30 23.89 -8.56
C THR A 191 -22.85 24.33 -8.73
N ALA A 192 -21.98 23.99 -7.77
CA ALA A 192 -20.57 24.40 -7.79
C ALA A 192 -19.79 23.87 -9.02
N TYR A 193 -20.13 22.67 -9.49
CA TYR A 193 -19.46 22.05 -10.65
C TYR A 193 -20.31 22.08 -11.92
N HIS A 194 -21.44 22.79 -11.94
CA HIS A 194 -22.37 22.88 -13.07
C HIS A 194 -22.76 21.51 -13.66
N LEU A 195 -22.99 20.52 -12.76
CA LEU A 195 -23.27 19.15 -13.19
C LEU A 195 -24.67 19.04 -13.79
N PRO A 196 -24.82 18.36 -14.94
CA PRO A 196 -26.15 18.08 -15.50
C PRO A 196 -26.96 17.14 -14.59
N GLN A 197 -28.24 16.98 -14.89
CA GLN A 197 -29.12 16.12 -14.12
C GLN A 197 -28.68 14.65 -14.14
N LYS A 198 -28.16 14.20 -15.30
CA LYS A 198 -27.61 12.87 -15.50
C LYS A 198 -26.20 13.02 -16.05
N TYR A 199 -25.25 12.29 -15.53
CA TYR A 199 -23.87 12.29 -15.98
C TYR A 199 -23.18 10.96 -15.66
N LEU A 200 -22.13 10.66 -16.39
CA LEU A 200 -21.20 9.58 -16.09
C LEU A 200 -19.98 10.18 -15.39
N LEU A 201 -19.61 9.60 -14.25
CA LEU A 201 -18.43 10.02 -13.50
C LEU A 201 -17.30 9.00 -13.68
N ASN A 202 -16.16 9.46 -14.21
CA ASN A 202 -14.92 8.70 -14.22
C ASN A 202 -13.91 9.36 -13.26
N VAL A 203 -13.44 8.59 -12.27
CA VAL A 203 -12.43 9.04 -11.31
C VAL A 203 -11.16 8.21 -11.48
N GLY A 204 -10.07 8.88 -11.84
CA GLY A 204 -8.78 8.22 -12.02
C GLY A 204 -7.81 9.03 -12.88
N THR A 205 -6.59 8.51 -13.02
CA THR A 205 -5.61 9.04 -13.97
C THR A 205 -6.02 8.71 -15.41
N ILE A 206 -5.79 9.63 -16.33
CA ILE A 206 -5.99 9.37 -17.76
C ILE A 206 -4.74 8.65 -18.27
N GLU A 207 -4.88 7.36 -18.46
CA GLU A 207 -3.82 6.46 -18.93
C GLU A 207 -4.39 5.49 -19.97
N THR A 208 -3.60 5.10 -20.96
CA THR A 208 -4.01 4.18 -22.04
C THR A 208 -4.61 2.87 -21.48
N ARG A 209 -4.01 2.31 -20.46
CA ARG A 209 -4.49 1.07 -19.82
C ARG A 209 -5.84 1.19 -19.12
N LYS A 210 -6.27 2.41 -18.77
CA LYS A 210 -7.57 2.71 -18.14
C LYS A 210 -8.70 2.90 -19.16
N ASN A 211 -8.33 3.02 -20.43
CA ASN A 211 -9.24 3.08 -21.57
C ASN A 211 -10.43 4.05 -21.38
N ALA A 212 -10.14 5.26 -20.85
CA ALA A 212 -11.18 6.26 -20.58
C ALA A 212 -11.98 6.65 -21.83
N LEU A 213 -11.38 6.53 -23.02
CA LEU A 213 -12.06 6.77 -24.31
C LEU A 213 -13.24 5.81 -24.56
N LEU A 214 -13.32 4.66 -23.90
CA LEU A 214 -14.45 3.75 -24.05
C LEU A 214 -15.75 4.28 -23.40
N ILE A 215 -15.64 5.33 -22.60
CA ILE A 215 -16.78 5.92 -21.87
C ILE A 215 -17.49 6.99 -22.71
N VAL A 216 -16.82 7.49 -23.78
CA VAL A 216 -17.28 8.62 -24.60
C VAL A 216 -17.91 8.15 -25.91
#